data_2cbc631acf30d551be434652202459dd
#
_entry.id   2cbc631acf30d551be434652202459dd
#
_cell.length_a   1.000
_cell.length_b   1.000
_cell.length_c   1.000
_cell.angle_alpha   90.00
_cell.angle_beta   90.00
_cell.angle_gamma   90.00
#
_symmetry.space_group_name_H-M   'P 1'
#
loop_
_entity.id
_entity.type
_entity.pdbx_description
1 polymer ?
#
loop_
_entity_poly.entity_id
_entity_poly.type
_entity_poly.pdbx_seq_one_letter_code
_entity_poly.pdbx_strand_id
1 'polypeptide(L)'
;HYFWVPLIALFTGARLNEIGQMEAAEIIDFNGMPHFDIAETGNIEDGEEKRLKTDNAKRRIPVHDELIKIGFLDYVDTQQKAGQTRLFPEWSPGSDGYYSSTFSKFWNGKGRFLDRIGIKRRKLDFHSFRKSFQDAMDASGIPEQTQTKLIGHASDDVRTRYRTRFLQKEESEQFLTFRYSELDLSALYK
;
A
#
# COMPACT_ATOMS: atom_id res chain seq x y z
N HIS A 1 -7.80 11.22 0.21
CA HIS A 1 -6.96 10.17 0.82
C HIS A 1 -7.68 9.31 1.86
N TYR A 2 -8.62 9.84 2.64
CA TYR A 2 -9.32 9.06 3.70
C TYR A 2 -10.06 7.81 3.17
N PHE A 3 -10.48 7.82 1.91
CA PHE A 3 -11.12 6.67 1.25
C PHE A 3 -10.10 5.66 0.73
N TRP A 4 -9.12 6.11 -0.07
CA TRP A 4 -8.17 5.21 -0.73
C TRP A 4 -7.11 4.63 0.19
N VAL A 5 -6.62 5.40 1.17
CA VAL A 5 -5.50 4.97 2.02
C VAL A 5 -5.77 3.68 2.79
N PRO A 6 -6.94 3.48 3.44
CA PRO A 6 -7.26 2.19 4.07
C PRO A 6 -7.38 1.04 3.07
N LEU A 7 -7.98 1.27 1.89
CA LEU A 7 -8.13 0.26 0.86
C LEU A 7 -6.77 -0.17 0.29
N ILE A 8 -5.89 0.79 -0.02
CA ILE A 8 -4.52 0.48 -0.47
C ILE A 8 -3.78 -0.32 0.62
N ALA A 9 -3.84 0.10 1.88
CA ALA A 9 -3.19 -0.62 2.97
C ALA A 9 -3.70 -2.06 3.11
N LEU A 10 -5.01 -2.26 2.92
CA LEU A 10 -5.65 -3.57 3.00
C LEU A 10 -5.15 -4.52 1.90
N PHE A 11 -4.98 -4.04 0.66
CA PHE A 11 -4.60 -4.86 -0.49
C PHE A 11 -3.11 -4.85 -0.83
N THR A 12 -2.28 -4.10 -0.09
CA THR A 12 -0.82 -4.04 -0.32
C THR A 12 0.01 -4.33 0.92
N GLY A 13 -0.57 -4.21 2.10
CA GLY A 13 0.18 -4.23 3.35
C GLY A 13 1.21 -3.11 3.46
N ALA A 14 1.17 -2.08 2.61
CA ALA A 14 2.10 -0.97 2.63
C ALA A 14 2.02 -0.18 3.93
N ARG A 15 3.15 0.40 4.35
CA ARG A 15 3.19 1.26 5.52
C ARG A 15 2.48 2.58 5.23
N LEU A 16 1.87 3.16 6.25
CA LEU A 16 1.11 4.40 6.11
C LEU A 16 1.92 5.53 5.46
N ASN A 17 3.21 5.67 5.82
CA ASN A 17 4.07 6.69 5.23
C ASN A 17 4.44 6.36 3.77
N GLU A 18 4.59 5.09 3.40
CA GLU A 18 4.81 4.67 2.01
C GLU A 18 3.62 5.09 1.12
N ILE A 19 2.39 4.88 1.63
CA ILE A 19 1.18 5.29 0.90
C ILE A 19 1.08 6.83 0.82
N GLY A 20 1.38 7.53 1.93
CA GLY A 20 1.26 8.98 2.00
C GLY A 20 2.21 9.74 1.08
N GLN A 21 3.42 9.21 0.87
CA GLN A 21 4.43 9.82 0.00
C GLN A 21 4.37 9.32 -1.46
N MET A 22 3.39 8.48 -1.80
CA MET A 22 3.27 7.87 -3.13
C MET A 22 2.97 8.92 -4.21
N GLU A 23 3.67 8.82 -5.33
CA GLU A 23 3.44 9.64 -6.51
C GLU A 23 2.47 8.95 -7.47
N ALA A 24 1.73 9.75 -8.25
CA ALA A 24 0.82 9.21 -9.26
C ALA A 24 1.58 8.42 -10.36
N ALA A 25 2.82 8.81 -10.65
CA ALA A 25 3.70 8.12 -11.62
C ALA A 25 4.24 6.76 -11.10
N GLU A 26 4.10 6.45 -9.81
CA GLU A 26 4.51 5.16 -9.24
C GLU A 26 3.45 4.07 -9.39
N ILE A 27 2.31 4.38 -10.01
CA ILE A 27 1.39 3.37 -10.50
C ILE A 27 1.78 3.09 -11.95
N ILE A 28 2.48 1.98 -12.16
CA ILE A 28 3.14 1.63 -13.43
C ILE A 28 2.53 0.37 -14.04
N ASP A 29 2.65 0.21 -15.35
CA ASP A 29 2.50 -1.12 -15.98
C ASP A 29 3.81 -1.91 -15.82
N PHE A 30 3.73 -3.09 -15.28
CA PHE A 30 4.84 -4.03 -15.19
C PHE A 30 4.37 -5.43 -15.56
N ASN A 31 4.96 -6.01 -16.60
CA ASN A 31 4.57 -7.29 -17.18
C ASN A 31 3.10 -7.34 -17.65
N GLY A 32 2.55 -6.23 -18.15
CA GLY A 32 1.17 -6.13 -18.62
C GLY A 32 0.13 -6.06 -17.50
N MET A 33 0.53 -5.71 -16.28
CA MET A 33 -0.35 -5.54 -15.13
C MET A 33 -0.02 -4.25 -14.38
N PRO A 34 -1.03 -3.53 -13.85
CA PRO A 34 -0.77 -2.34 -13.05
C PRO A 34 -0.15 -2.73 -11.69
N HIS A 35 0.88 -1.98 -11.28
CA HIS A 35 1.60 -2.19 -10.03
C HIS A 35 1.81 -0.90 -9.27
N PHE A 36 1.83 -0.99 -7.96
CA PHE A 36 2.45 0.01 -7.09
C PHE A 36 3.96 -0.21 -7.11
N ASP A 37 4.75 0.79 -7.55
CA ASP A 37 6.21 0.76 -7.49
C ASP A 37 6.69 1.51 -6.23
N ILE A 38 6.85 0.78 -5.15
CA ILE A 38 7.30 1.36 -3.88
C ILE A 38 8.82 1.48 -3.94
N ALA A 39 9.29 2.66 -4.32
CA ALA A 39 10.70 2.98 -4.47
C ALA A 39 11.15 4.08 -3.48
N GLU A 40 12.48 4.23 -3.33
CA GLU A 40 13.11 5.28 -2.52
C GLU A 40 13.25 6.59 -3.29
N THR A 41 13.27 6.48 -4.62
CA THR A 41 13.48 7.61 -5.53
C THR A 41 12.16 8.22 -5.95
N GLY A 42 11.76 9.31 -5.30
CA GLY A 42 10.81 10.26 -5.86
C GLY A 42 11.54 11.37 -6.59
N ASN A 43 10.90 12.06 -7.52
CA ASN A 43 11.40 13.32 -8.06
C ASN A 43 11.51 14.33 -6.92
N ILE A 44 12.76 14.81 -6.68
CA ILE A 44 13.07 15.82 -5.66
C ILE A 44 12.72 17.21 -6.25
N GLU A 45 11.49 17.44 -6.68
CA GLU A 45 11.09 18.79 -7.14
C GLU A 45 10.79 19.73 -5.97
N ASP A 46 10.42 19.18 -4.79
CA ASP A 46 10.07 19.99 -3.60
C ASP A 46 11.10 19.88 -2.44
N GLY A 47 12.28 19.31 -2.66
CA GLY A 47 13.32 19.23 -1.62
C GLY A 47 13.04 18.23 -0.50
N GLU A 48 11.97 17.44 -0.58
CA GLU A 48 11.63 16.40 0.39
C GLU A 48 12.09 15.03 -0.11
N GLU A 49 13.12 14.45 0.53
CA GLU A 49 13.54 13.07 0.25
C GLU A 49 12.47 12.07 0.68
N LYS A 50 12.10 11.16 -0.23
CA LYS A 50 11.31 9.98 0.13
C LYS A 50 12.08 9.13 1.13
N ARG A 51 11.46 8.83 2.26
CA ARG A 51 12.07 8.04 3.34
C ARG A 51 11.49 6.64 3.35
N LEU A 52 12.26 5.68 2.84
CA LEU A 52 12.03 4.26 3.14
C LEU A 52 12.85 3.88 4.38
N LYS A 53 12.29 3.00 5.20
CA LYS A 53 12.94 2.56 6.45
C LYS A 53 14.21 1.75 6.19
N THR A 54 14.31 1.07 5.06
CA THR A 54 15.44 0.20 4.65
C THR A 54 15.44 0.00 3.14
N ASP A 55 16.59 -0.29 2.54
CA ASP A 55 16.73 -0.66 1.10
C ASP A 55 15.86 -1.84 0.68
N ASN A 56 15.54 -2.75 1.61
CA ASN A 56 14.64 -3.88 1.35
C ASN A 56 13.16 -3.49 1.23
N ALA A 57 12.83 -2.21 1.47
CA ALA A 57 11.48 -1.72 1.30
C ALA A 57 11.07 -1.53 -0.18
N LYS A 58 12.05 -1.45 -1.10
CA LYS A 58 11.80 -1.33 -2.55
C LYS A 58 11.13 -2.59 -3.08
N ARG A 59 9.92 -2.48 -3.59
CA ARG A 59 9.13 -3.60 -4.10
C ARG A 59 8.04 -3.14 -5.06
N ARG A 60 7.57 -4.07 -5.90
CA ARG A 60 6.40 -3.87 -6.74
C ARG A 60 5.29 -4.77 -6.27
N ILE A 61 4.10 -4.19 -6.12
CA ILE A 61 2.91 -4.89 -5.66
C ILE A 61 1.85 -4.77 -6.74
N PRO A 62 1.32 -5.87 -7.32
CA PRO A 62 0.24 -5.78 -8.29
C PRO A 62 -0.97 -5.05 -7.69
N VAL A 63 -1.63 -4.22 -8.49
CA VAL A 63 -2.90 -3.60 -8.09
C VAL A 63 -3.98 -4.67 -8.09
N HIS A 64 -4.51 -4.98 -6.92
CA HIS A 64 -5.52 -6.02 -6.75
C HIS A 64 -6.81 -5.68 -7.47
N ASP A 65 -7.48 -6.71 -8.05
CA ASP A 65 -8.72 -6.56 -8.82
C ASP A 65 -9.82 -5.80 -8.09
N GLU A 66 -9.92 -5.96 -6.77
CA GLU A 66 -10.89 -5.22 -5.95
C GLU A 66 -10.67 -3.70 -6.03
N LEU A 67 -9.41 -3.25 -5.97
CA LEU A 67 -9.09 -1.83 -6.14
C LEU A 67 -9.45 -1.33 -7.55
N ILE A 68 -9.23 -2.16 -8.58
CA ILE A 68 -9.57 -1.84 -9.96
C ILE A 68 -11.09 -1.68 -10.11
N LYS A 69 -11.88 -2.62 -9.60
CA LYS A 69 -13.36 -2.56 -9.62
C LYS A 69 -13.93 -1.36 -8.89
N ILE A 70 -13.29 -0.91 -7.81
CA ILE A 70 -13.68 0.29 -7.07
C ILE A 70 -13.33 1.57 -7.85
N GLY A 71 -12.50 1.47 -8.92
CA GLY A 71 -12.12 2.59 -9.80
C GLY A 71 -10.83 3.26 -9.38
N PHE A 72 -9.90 2.53 -8.76
CA PHE A 72 -8.60 3.08 -8.35
C PHE A 72 -7.78 3.59 -9.55
N LEU A 73 -7.77 2.86 -10.67
CA LEU A 73 -7.03 3.30 -11.86
C LEU A 73 -7.63 4.57 -12.49
N ASP A 74 -8.94 4.76 -12.44
CA ASP A 74 -9.58 6.01 -12.87
C ASP A 74 -9.17 7.18 -11.98
N TYR A 75 -9.03 6.94 -10.67
CA TYR A 75 -8.53 7.93 -9.74
C TYR A 75 -7.09 8.33 -10.07
N VAL A 76 -6.21 7.34 -10.30
CA VAL A 76 -4.81 7.57 -10.70
C VAL A 76 -4.73 8.38 -11.99
N ASP A 77 -5.46 7.97 -13.03
CA ASP A 77 -5.52 8.67 -14.32
C ASP A 77 -5.98 10.13 -14.15
N THR A 78 -6.96 10.36 -13.28
CA THR A 78 -7.42 11.72 -12.96
C THR A 78 -6.31 12.57 -12.35
N GLN A 79 -5.52 12.02 -11.42
CA GLN A 79 -4.40 12.75 -10.81
C GLN A 79 -3.30 13.03 -11.84
N GLN A 80 -2.96 12.04 -12.67
CA GLN A 80 -1.95 12.19 -13.73
C GLN A 80 -2.36 13.25 -14.79
N LYS A 81 -3.61 13.22 -15.25
CA LYS A 81 -4.16 14.22 -16.19
C LYS A 81 -4.24 15.62 -15.60
N ALA A 82 -4.43 15.73 -14.29
CA ALA A 82 -4.38 17.01 -13.59
C ALA A 82 -2.94 17.51 -13.33
N GLY A 83 -1.91 16.77 -13.77
CA GLY A 83 -0.50 17.14 -13.58
C GLY A 83 -0.04 17.04 -12.12
N GLN A 84 -0.73 16.25 -11.28
CA GLN A 84 -0.37 16.10 -9.89
C GLN A 84 0.83 15.15 -9.75
N THR A 85 1.89 15.58 -9.10
CA THR A 85 3.03 14.71 -8.75
C THR A 85 2.62 13.68 -7.72
N ARG A 86 1.93 14.11 -6.65
CA ARG A 86 1.47 13.24 -5.56
C ARG A 86 0.19 12.52 -5.92
N LEU A 87 0.09 11.24 -5.49
CA LEU A 87 -1.17 10.49 -5.61
C LEU A 87 -2.28 11.11 -4.74
N PHE A 88 -1.90 11.70 -3.60
CA PHE A 88 -2.81 12.38 -2.66
C PHE A 88 -2.33 13.83 -2.42
N PRO A 89 -2.55 14.75 -3.37
CA PRO A 89 -2.01 16.11 -3.29
C PRO A 89 -2.54 16.92 -2.09
N GLU A 90 -3.73 16.58 -1.59
CA GLU A 90 -4.33 17.21 -0.41
C GLU A 90 -3.75 16.72 0.92
N TRP A 91 -2.88 15.72 0.92
CA TRP A 91 -2.30 15.16 2.14
C TRP A 91 -0.90 15.69 2.36
N SER A 92 -0.73 16.51 3.41
CA SER A 92 0.56 17.08 3.78
C SER A 92 1.23 16.29 4.92
N PRO A 93 2.55 16.24 4.96
CA PRO A 93 3.29 15.64 6.08
C PRO A 93 3.07 16.43 7.38
N GLY A 94 3.31 15.77 8.50
CA GLY A 94 3.37 16.43 9.80
C GLY A 94 4.63 17.29 9.98
N SER A 95 4.73 17.99 11.10
CA SER A 95 5.93 18.78 11.46
C SER A 95 7.21 17.95 11.59
N ASP A 96 7.07 16.64 11.68
CA ASP A 96 8.17 15.67 11.72
C ASP A 96 8.57 15.15 10.31
N GLY A 97 7.95 15.68 9.24
CA GLY A 97 8.16 15.27 7.86
C GLY A 97 7.53 13.93 7.48
N TYR A 98 6.65 13.37 8.33
CA TYR A 98 5.98 12.10 8.03
C TYR A 98 4.49 12.28 7.76
N TYR A 99 4.00 11.69 6.67
CA TYR A 99 2.57 11.63 6.35
C TYR A 99 1.79 10.81 7.38
N SER A 100 2.43 9.76 7.93
CA SER A 100 1.82 8.90 8.94
C SER A 100 1.38 9.63 10.21
N SER A 101 2.03 10.72 10.59
CA SER A 101 1.72 11.46 11.82
C SER A 101 0.34 12.12 11.77
N THR A 102 0.00 12.76 10.66
CA THR A 102 -1.29 13.45 10.49
C THR A 102 -2.43 12.44 10.36
N PHE A 103 -2.24 11.40 9.55
CA PHE A 103 -3.26 10.37 9.36
C PHE A 103 -3.49 9.53 10.64
N SER A 104 -2.44 9.17 11.36
CA SER A 104 -2.55 8.42 12.62
C SER A 104 -3.34 9.21 13.68
N LYS A 105 -3.17 10.54 13.74
CA LYS A 105 -3.97 11.40 14.62
C LYS A 105 -5.46 11.37 14.26
N PHE A 106 -5.78 11.39 12.95
CA PHE A 106 -7.15 11.23 12.49
C PHE A 106 -7.69 9.83 12.79
N TRP A 107 -6.92 8.79 12.52
CA TRP A 107 -7.33 7.40 12.61
C TRP A 107 -7.50 6.93 14.05
N ASN A 108 -6.44 7.11 14.88
CA ASN A 108 -6.33 6.55 16.23
C ASN A 108 -6.62 7.55 17.37
N GLY A 109 -6.70 8.86 17.08
CA GLY A 109 -6.86 9.89 18.10
C GLY A 109 -8.12 9.69 18.93
N LYS A 110 -8.10 10.13 20.22
CA LYS A 110 -9.28 10.08 21.09
C LYS A 110 -10.46 10.88 20.49
N GLY A 111 -11.62 10.27 20.41
CA GLY A 111 -12.82 10.83 19.76
C GLY A 111 -12.72 10.97 18.25
N ARG A 112 -11.72 10.33 17.61
CA ARG A 112 -11.50 10.36 16.16
C ARG A 112 -12.14 9.15 15.47
N PHE A 113 -11.64 8.80 14.27
CA PHE A 113 -12.33 7.88 13.37
C PHE A 113 -12.68 6.54 14.04
N LEU A 114 -11.71 5.79 14.59
CA LEU A 114 -11.98 4.49 15.21
C LEU A 114 -12.89 4.55 16.43
N ASP A 115 -12.79 5.63 17.24
CA ASP A 115 -13.71 5.85 18.36
C ASP A 115 -15.13 6.12 17.86
N ARG A 116 -15.29 6.95 16.80
CA ARG A 116 -16.60 7.33 16.26
C ARG A 116 -17.36 6.15 15.66
N ILE A 117 -16.66 5.23 15.01
CA ILE A 117 -17.27 4.02 14.46
C ILE A 117 -17.36 2.88 15.48
N GLY A 118 -16.96 3.11 16.74
CA GLY A 118 -17.17 2.18 17.84
C GLY A 118 -16.28 0.94 17.84
N ILE A 119 -15.22 0.90 17.00
CA ILE A 119 -14.36 -0.29 16.87
C ILE A 119 -13.00 -0.14 17.51
N LYS A 120 -12.71 0.98 18.17
CA LYS A 120 -11.40 1.19 18.80
C LYS A 120 -11.17 0.17 19.90
N ARG A 121 -10.06 -0.57 19.79
CA ARG A 121 -9.60 -1.56 20.75
C ARG A 121 -8.12 -1.33 21.07
N ARG A 122 -7.68 -1.84 22.23
CA ARG A 122 -6.24 -1.87 22.56
C ARG A 122 -5.47 -2.59 21.45
N LYS A 123 -4.39 -2.00 20.94
CA LYS A 123 -3.53 -2.49 19.86
C LYS A 123 -4.17 -2.49 18.45
N LEU A 124 -5.35 -1.91 18.28
CA LEU A 124 -5.89 -1.67 16.94
C LEU A 124 -5.42 -0.31 16.44
N ASP A 125 -4.60 -0.31 15.42
CA ASP A 125 -4.08 0.89 14.76
C ASP A 125 -4.04 0.68 13.23
N PHE A 126 -3.51 1.64 12.50
CA PHE A 126 -3.41 1.51 11.05
C PHE A 126 -2.50 0.35 10.61
N HIS A 127 -1.49 0.00 11.40
CA HIS A 127 -0.60 -1.13 11.09
C HIS A 127 -1.32 -2.48 11.10
N SER A 128 -2.49 -2.57 11.71
CA SER A 128 -3.34 -3.77 11.70
C SER A 128 -3.74 -4.19 10.29
N PHE A 129 -3.85 -3.26 9.32
CA PHE A 129 -4.09 -3.60 7.91
C PHE A 129 -3.00 -4.50 7.34
N ARG A 130 -1.74 -4.23 7.68
CA ARG A 130 -0.62 -5.04 7.21
C ARG A 130 -0.66 -6.45 7.78
N LYS A 131 -1.08 -6.60 9.05
CA LYS A 131 -1.31 -7.91 9.63
C LYS A 131 -2.46 -8.63 8.94
N SER A 132 -3.59 -7.97 8.74
CA SER A 132 -4.75 -8.54 8.03
C SER A 132 -4.39 -8.97 6.61
N PHE A 133 -3.54 -8.20 5.91
CA PHE A 133 -3.03 -8.55 4.60
C PHE A 133 -2.20 -9.84 4.61
N GLN A 134 -1.30 -10.00 5.59
CA GLN A 134 -0.53 -11.23 5.77
C GLN A 134 -1.44 -12.43 6.08
N ASP A 135 -2.35 -12.27 7.06
CA ASP A 135 -3.29 -13.32 7.45
C ASP A 135 -4.17 -13.77 6.25
N ALA A 136 -4.58 -12.85 5.37
CA ALA A 136 -5.38 -13.16 4.18
C ALA A 136 -4.56 -13.89 3.11
N MET A 137 -3.29 -13.51 2.91
CA MET A 137 -2.39 -14.22 2.00
C MET A 137 -2.12 -15.64 2.49
N ASP A 138 -1.89 -15.83 3.80
CA ASP A 138 -1.73 -17.15 4.41
C ASP A 138 -2.97 -18.02 4.20
N ALA A 139 -4.15 -17.48 4.50
CA ALA A 139 -5.42 -18.16 4.33
C ALA A 139 -5.70 -18.53 2.86
N SER A 140 -5.17 -17.76 1.91
CA SER A 140 -5.29 -18.01 0.47
C SER A 140 -4.19 -18.89 -0.11
N GLY A 141 -3.27 -19.40 0.72
CA GLY A 141 -2.17 -20.29 0.31
C GLY A 141 -1.09 -19.61 -0.52
N ILE A 142 -0.92 -18.28 -0.39
CA ILE A 142 0.18 -17.56 -1.07
C ILE A 142 1.50 -17.97 -0.42
N PRO A 143 2.50 -18.43 -1.17
CA PRO A 143 3.78 -18.89 -0.62
C PRO A 143 4.48 -17.80 0.21
N GLU A 144 5.07 -18.16 1.35
CA GLU A 144 5.78 -17.26 2.24
C GLU A 144 6.85 -16.43 1.52
N GLN A 145 7.52 -17.03 0.54
CA GLN A 145 8.52 -16.34 -0.28
C GLN A 145 7.91 -15.19 -1.08
N THR A 146 6.73 -15.38 -1.67
CA THR A 146 5.98 -14.34 -2.38
C THR A 146 5.54 -13.24 -1.42
N GLN A 147 5.02 -13.63 -0.26
CA GLN A 147 4.62 -12.69 0.78
C GLN A 147 5.80 -11.82 1.27
N THR A 148 6.98 -12.41 1.47
CA THR A 148 8.20 -11.70 1.89
C THR A 148 8.57 -10.61 0.90
N LYS A 149 8.50 -10.89 -0.42
CA LYS A 149 8.73 -9.89 -1.49
C LYS A 149 7.71 -8.76 -1.43
N LEU A 150 6.42 -9.06 -1.24
CA LEU A 150 5.33 -8.09 -1.21
C LEU A 150 5.40 -7.18 0.02
N ILE A 151 5.78 -7.73 1.17
CA ILE A 151 5.83 -7.00 2.43
C ILE A 151 7.13 -6.19 2.56
N GLY A 152 8.20 -6.60 1.85
CA GLY A 152 9.50 -5.94 1.93
C GLY A 152 10.18 -6.18 3.28
N HIS A 153 10.10 -7.40 3.80
CA HIS A 153 10.90 -7.83 4.93
C HIS A 153 12.31 -8.20 4.46
N ALA A 154 13.31 -7.79 5.24
CA ALA A 154 14.66 -8.32 5.06
C ALA A 154 14.61 -9.81 5.40
N SER A 155 15.00 -10.67 4.46
CA SER A 155 15.33 -12.04 4.82
C SER A 155 16.82 -12.09 5.14
N ASP A 156 17.17 -12.66 6.29
CA ASP A 156 18.57 -12.87 6.70
C ASP A 156 19.25 -13.98 5.86
N ASP A 157 18.53 -14.63 4.96
CA ASP A 157 19.08 -15.70 4.13
C ASP A 157 19.91 -15.14 2.97
N VAL A 158 21.19 -15.51 2.93
CA VAL A 158 22.16 -15.15 1.89
C VAL A 158 21.64 -15.53 0.49
N ARG A 159 20.84 -16.59 0.36
CA ARG A 159 20.24 -17.04 -0.91
C ARG A 159 19.23 -16.02 -1.46
N THR A 160 18.57 -15.24 -0.61
CA THR A 160 17.59 -14.23 -1.02
C THR A 160 18.25 -13.03 -1.68
N ARG A 161 19.52 -12.75 -1.42
CA ARG A 161 20.29 -11.67 -2.08
C ARG A 161 20.50 -11.89 -3.58
N TYR A 162 20.42 -13.13 -4.04
CA TYR A 162 20.61 -13.51 -5.46
C TYR A 162 19.30 -13.76 -6.20
N ARG A 163 18.15 -13.66 -5.53
CA ARG A 163 16.83 -13.85 -6.15
C ARG A 163 16.29 -12.54 -6.69
N THR A 164 15.49 -12.63 -7.76
CA THR A 164 14.75 -11.49 -8.30
C THR A 164 13.91 -10.84 -7.20
N ARG A 165 14.16 -9.57 -6.97
CA ARG A 165 13.53 -8.75 -5.92
C ARG A 165 12.02 -8.58 -6.16
N PHE A 166 11.62 -8.49 -7.42
CA PHE A 166 10.24 -8.31 -7.83
C PHE A 166 9.56 -9.66 -8.12
N LEU A 167 8.25 -9.68 -8.04
CA LEU A 167 7.47 -10.85 -8.41
C LEU A 167 7.64 -11.15 -9.91
N GLN A 168 7.74 -12.44 -10.24
CA GLN A 168 7.56 -12.87 -11.61
C GLN A 168 6.07 -12.83 -11.96
N LYS A 169 5.75 -12.98 -13.26
CA LYS A 169 4.37 -12.89 -13.73
C LYS A 169 3.46 -13.88 -13.03
N GLU A 170 3.90 -15.13 -12.93
CA GLU A 170 3.16 -16.23 -12.30
C GLU A 170 2.94 -15.98 -10.79
N GLU A 171 3.94 -15.41 -10.09
CA GLU A 171 3.81 -15.04 -8.68
C GLU A 171 2.81 -13.87 -8.52
N SER A 172 2.78 -12.93 -9.47
CA SER A 172 1.82 -11.81 -9.48
C SER A 172 0.40 -12.31 -9.75
N GLU A 173 0.21 -13.21 -10.71
CA GLU A 173 -1.08 -13.84 -11.01
C GLU A 173 -1.58 -14.64 -9.80
N GLN A 174 -0.71 -15.40 -9.14
CA GLN A 174 -1.06 -16.12 -7.91
C GLN A 174 -1.44 -15.15 -6.78
N PHE A 175 -0.69 -14.08 -6.58
CA PHE A 175 -1.02 -13.06 -5.60
C PHE A 175 -2.42 -12.48 -5.82
N LEU A 176 -2.82 -12.21 -7.06
CA LEU A 176 -4.13 -11.66 -7.38
C LEU A 176 -5.30 -12.60 -7.05
N THR A 177 -5.02 -13.86 -6.69
CA THR A 177 -6.07 -14.80 -6.26
C THR A 177 -6.44 -14.68 -4.78
N PHE A 178 -5.63 -14.00 -3.94
CA PHE A 178 -5.97 -13.91 -2.52
C PHE A 178 -7.28 -13.14 -2.29
N ARG A 179 -8.02 -13.53 -1.25
CA ARG A 179 -9.30 -12.91 -0.89
C ARG A 179 -9.43 -12.80 0.62
N TYR A 180 -10.19 -11.83 1.05
CA TYR A 180 -10.70 -11.74 2.41
C TYR A 180 -12.04 -12.48 2.48
N SER A 181 -12.12 -13.55 3.26
CA SER A 181 -13.31 -14.43 3.29
C SER A 181 -14.60 -13.74 3.76
N GLU A 182 -14.48 -12.70 4.60
CA GLU A 182 -15.62 -12.02 5.24
C GLU A 182 -15.78 -10.57 4.78
N LEU A 183 -15.03 -10.15 3.74
CA LEU A 183 -15.08 -8.77 3.24
C LEU A 183 -15.82 -8.70 1.91
N ASP A 184 -16.93 -7.99 1.90
CA ASP A 184 -17.66 -7.63 0.69
C ASP A 184 -17.51 -6.12 0.43
N LEU A 185 -16.90 -5.78 -0.70
CA LEU A 185 -16.72 -4.40 -1.15
C LEU A 185 -17.58 -4.07 -2.37
N SER A 186 -18.50 -4.95 -2.77
CA SER A 186 -19.30 -4.79 -3.99
C SER A 186 -20.11 -3.49 -4.01
N ALA A 187 -20.52 -2.99 -2.85
CA ALA A 187 -21.20 -1.70 -2.72
C ALA A 187 -20.34 -0.48 -3.14
N LEU A 188 -19.01 -0.67 -3.30
CA LEU A 188 -18.07 0.37 -3.71
C LEU A 188 -17.70 0.30 -5.20
N TYR A 189 -18.14 -0.75 -5.92
CA TYR A 189 -17.77 -0.91 -7.34
C TYR A 189 -18.39 0.18 -8.21
N LYS A 190 -17.64 0.57 -9.23
CA LYS A 190 -18.07 1.50 -10.29
C LYS A 190 -18.58 0.79 -11.52
#